data_a01b0f61501e1b1f4819b2015e43dd0f
#
_entry.id   a01b0f61501e1b1f4819b2015e43dd0f
#
_cell.length_a   1.000
_cell.length_b   1.000
_cell.length_c   1.000
_cell.angle_alpha   90.00
_cell.angle_beta   90.00
_cell.angle_gamma   90.00
#
_symmetry.space_group_name_H-M   'P 1'
#
loop_
_entity.id
_entity.type
_entity.pdbx_description
1 polymer ?
#
loop_
_entity_poly.entity_id
_entity_poly.type
_entity_poly.pdbx_seq_one_letter_code
_entity_poly.pdbx_strand_id
1 'polypeptide(L)'
;MRLVLIEWLDAFSTDRWTKIKRLSLEPARSESLCKTAGWLAHDSASFKVVVSSVGHKDGAGAMTIPTGCIVRIVDLAEIPE
;
A
#
# COMPACT_ATOMS: atom_id res chain seq x y z
N MET A 1 12.25 4.81 -12.76
CA MET A 1 11.05 4.59 -11.93
C MET A 1 11.11 5.45 -10.68
N ARG A 2 9.96 5.88 -10.23
CA ARG A 2 9.88 6.63 -8.97
C ARG A 2 10.10 5.70 -7.78
N LEU A 3 10.88 6.16 -6.83
CA LEU A 3 11.00 5.51 -5.52
C LEU A 3 9.99 6.17 -4.58
N VAL A 4 9.10 5.39 -4.03
CA VAL A 4 7.96 5.92 -3.26
C VAL A 4 7.78 5.23 -1.92
N LEU A 5 7.12 5.94 -1.01
CA LEU A 5 6.52 5.37 0.20
C LEU A 5 5.01 5.51 0.04
N ILE A 6 4.30 4.40 0.12
CA ILE A 6 2.84 4.38 0.05
C ILE A 6 2.28 4.03 1.42
N GLU A 7 1.43 4.89 1.94
CA GLU A 7 0.63 4.61 3.12
C GLU A 7 -0.76 4.18 2.67
N TRP A 8 -1.19 3.02 3.10
CA TRP A 8 -2.44 2.42 2.63
C TRP A 8 -3.14 1.66 3.74
N LEU A 9 -4.44 1.48 3.58
CA LEU A 9 -5.27 0.78 4.55
C LEU A 9 -5.52 -0.63 4.05
N ASP A 10 -5.10 -1.61 4.85
CA ASP A 10 -5.32 -3.01 4.55
C ASP A 10 -6.75 -3.40 4.86
N ALA A 11 -7.19 -4.49 4.25
CA ALA A 11 -8.49 -5.06 4.56
C ALA A 11 -8.50 -5.57 6.01
N PHE A 12 -9.63 -5.35 6.66
CA PHE A 12 -9.81 -5.73 8.05
C PHE A 12 -11.01 -6.67 8.13
N SER A 13 -10.87 -7.77 8.85
CA SER A 13 -11.96 -8.72 9.02
C SER A 13 -12.11 -9.12 10.48
N THR A 14 -13.34 -9.48 10.83
CA THR A 14 -13.62 -10.12 12.11
C THR A 14 -14.41 -11.40 11.86
N ASP A 15 -14.07 -12.46 12.55
CA ASP A 15 -14.71 -13.76 12.44
C ASP A 15 -15.76 -14.01 13.52
N ARG A 16 -15.96 -13.06 14.41
CA ARG A 16 -16.93 -13.14 15.50
C ARG A 16 -18.24 -12.47 15.12
N TRP A 17 -19.32 -12.99 15.64
CA TRP A 17 -20.62 -12.34 15.56
C TRP A 17 -20.56 -11.02 16.32
N THR A 18 -20.74 -9.93 15.62
CA THR A 18 -20.64 -8.58 16.18
C THR A 18 -21.87 -7.79 15.73
N LYS A 19 -22.43 -6.95 16.57
CA LYS A 19 -23.55 -6.09 16.21
C LYS A 19 -23.14 -5.17 15.06
N ILE A 20 -23.99 -5.08 14.04
CA ILE A 20 -23.73 -4.27 12.85
C ILE A 20 -23.37 -2.82 13.24
N LYS A 21 -24.06 -2.26 14.21
CA LYS A 21 -23.78 -0.90 14.69
C LYS A 21 -22.32 -0.74 15.12
N ARG A 22 -21.76 -1.76 15.72
CA ARG A 22 -20.37 -1.73 16.18
C ARG A 22 -19.39 -1.88 15.02
N LEU A 23 -19.77 -2.68 14.02
CA LEU A 23 -18.95 -2.88 12.83
C LEU A 23 -18.86 -1.64 11.95
N SER A 24 -19.89 -0.79 11.97
CA SER A 24 -19.93 0.45 11.18
C SER A 24 -19.21 1.61 11.85
N LEU A 25 -18.87 1.46 13.14
CA LEU A 25 -18.07 2.45 13.87
C LEU A 25 -16.61 2.15 13.64
N GLU A 26 -15.84 3.18 13.31
CA GLU A 26 -14.40 3.19 13.40
C GLU A 26 -13.68 1.95 13.00
N PRO A 27 -13.26 1.84 11.80
CA PRO A 27 -12.19 0.90 11.50
C PRO A 27 -11.02 1.22 12.43
N ALA A 28 -10.35 0.21 12.92
CA ALA A 28 -9.12 0.38 13.65
C ALA A 28 -8.05 0.90 12.67
N ARG A 29 -8.19 2.15 12.24
CA ARG A 29 -7.38 2.75 11.17
C ARG A 29 -5.90 2.65 11.43
N SER A 30 -5.51 2.86 12.70
CA SER A 30 -4.11 2.75 13.08
C SER A 30 -3.59 1.32 12.94
N GLU A 31 -4.43 0.33 13.15
CA GLU A 31 -4.06 -1.08 13.04
C GLU A 31 -4.05 -1.55 11.59
N SER A 32 -4.87 -0.91 10.75
CA SER A 32 -4.97 -1.25 9.33
C SER A 32 -3.98 -0.48 8.46
N LEU A 33 -3.35 0.56 8.99
CA LEU A 33 -2.43 1.40 8.23
C LEU A 33 -1.13 0.65 7.97
N CYS A 34 -0.82 0.50 6.69
CA CYS A 34 0.40 -0.13 6.22
C CYS A 34 1.27 0.89 5.51
N LYS A 35 2.56 0.65 5.52
CA LYS A 35 3.53 1.47 4.79
C LYS A 35 4.38 0.56 3.93
N THR A 36 4.45 0.87 2.64
CA THR A 36 5.22 0.10 1.68
C THR A 36 6.13 1.04 0.92
N ALA A 37 7.40 0.74 0.92
CA ALA A 37 8.39 1.53 0.20
C ALA A 37 9.01 0.71 -0.93
N GLY A 38 9.30 1.35 -2.04
CA GLY A 38 9.93 0.69 -3.18
C GLY A 38 9.75 1.49 -4.45
N TRP A 39 10.09 0.86 -5.57
CA TRP A 39 9.96 1.48 -6.88
C TRP A 39 8.57 1.24 -7.46
N LEU A 40 7.98 2.31 -7.97
CA LEU A 40 6.64 2.28 -8.55
C LEU A 40 6.73 1.71 -9.97
N ALA A 41 6.41 0.42 -10.10
CA ALA A 41 6.51 -0.29 -11.37
C ALA A 41 5.26 -0.12 -12.25
N HIS A 42 4.13 0.17 -11.64
CA HIS A 42 2.88 0.40 -12.35
C HIS A 42 2.05 1.44 -11.60
N ASP A 43 1.44 2.35 -12.35
CA ASP A 43 0.61 3.41 -11.78
C ASP A 43 -0.62 3.60 -12.66
N SER A 44 -1.76 3.20 -12.16
CA SER A 44 -3.03 3.37 -12.86
C SER A 44 -4.10 3.89 -11.91
N ALA A 45 -5.26 4.22 -12.46
CA ALA A 45 -6.39 4.65 -11.67
C ALA A 45 -6.92 3.53 -10.76
N SER A 46 -6.71 2.27 -11.12
CA SER A 46 -7.25 1.12 -10.41
C SER A 46 -6.31 0.58 -9.34
N PHE A 47 -5.02 0.53 -9.65
CA PHE A 47 -4.03 -0.05 -8.73
C PHE A 47 -2.64 0.47 -9.01
N LYS A 48 -1.77 0.29 -8.02
CA LYS A 48 -0.34 0.59 -8.14
C LYS A 48 0.46 -0.65 -7.76
N VAL A 49 1.61 -0.83 -8.39
CA VAL A 49 2.52 -1.94 -8.07
C VAL A 49 3.85 -1.36 -7.62
N VAL A 50 4.28 -1.74 -6.42
CA VAL A 50 5.56 -1.35 -5.86
C VAL A 50 6.44 -2.59 -5.77
N VAL A 51 7.68 -2.47 -6.21
CA VAL A 51 8.66 -3.56 -6.15
C VAL A 51 9.80 -3.19 -5.21
N SER A 52 10.25 -4.15 -4.43
CA SER A 52 11.31 -3.93 -3.44
C SER A 52 12.70 -4.07 -4.02
N SER A 53 12.83 -4.72 -5.17
CA SER A 53 14.12 -4.93 -5.83
C SER A 53 13.96 -4.75 -7.33
N VAL A 54 14.89 -4.04 -7.94
CA VAL A 54 14.89 -3.77 -9.38
C VAL A 54 16.23 -4.19 -9.96
N GLY A 55 16.21 -5.10 -10.94
CA GLY A 55 17.37 -5.48 -11.71
C GLY A 55 17.38 -4.80 -13.09
N HIS A 56 18.14 -5.35 -14.01
CA HIS A 56 18.27 -4.78 -15.34
C HIS A 56 16.94 -4.80 -16.13
N LYS A 57 16.24 -5.90 -16.08
CA LYS A 57 14.94 -6.07 -16.75
C LYS A 57 13.84 -6.58 -15.82
N ASP A 58 14.22 -7.00 -14.64
CA ASP A 58 13.31 -7.69 -13.73
C ASP A 58 13.15 -6.95 -12.41
N GLY A 59 12.04 -7.21 -11.76
CA GLY A 59 11.80 -6.76 -10.40
C GLY A 59 11.35 -7.93 -9.52
N ALA A 60 11.51 -7.77 -8.24
CA ALA A 60 11.10 -8.77 -7.26
C ALA A 60 10.45 -8.10 -6.04
N GLY A 61 9.68 -8.88 -5.31
CA GLY A 61 9.00 -8.37 -4.13
C GLY A 61 7.88 -7.39 -4.50
N ALA A 62 7.04 -7.77 -5.45
CA ALA A 62 5.95 -6.91 -5.89
C ALA A 62 4.79 -6.91 -4.91
N MET A 63 4.29 -5.70 -4.60
CA MET A 63 3.07 -5.50 -3.84
C MET A 63 2.09 -4.73 -4.73
N THR A 64 0.93 -5.30 -4.96
CA THR A 64 -0.15 -4.64 -5.70
C THR A 64 -1.12 -4.02 -4.71
N ILE A 65 -1.29 -2.72 -4.79
CA ILE A 65 -2.13 -1.97 -3.85
C ILE A 65 -3.26 -1.31 -4.63
N PRO A 66 -4.54 -1.66 -4.33
CA PRO A 66 -5.66 -0.97 -4.95
C PRO A 66 -5.61 0.53 -4.63
N THR A 67 -5.80 1.36 -5.64
CA THR A 67 -5.70 2.82 -5.47
C THR A 67 -6.69 3.34 -4.43
N GLY A 68 -7.87 2.73 -4.33
CA GLY A 68 -8.87 3.11 -3.33
C GLY A 68 -8.43 2.89 -1.88
N CYS A 69 -7.42 2.07 -1.65
CA CYS A 69 -6.90 1.82 -0.30
C CYS A 69 -5.77 2.78 0.07
N ILE A 70 -5.27 3.56 -0.86
CA ILE A 70 -4.12 4.43 -0.64
C ILE A 70 -4.54 5.70 0.09
N VAL A 71 -3.85 5.99 1.18
CA VAL A 71 -4.03 7.21 1.96
C VAL A 71 -3.12 8.31 1.43
N ARG A 72 -1.86 7.96 1.17
CA ARG A 72 -0.85 8.93 0.77
C ARG A 72 0.30 8.26 0.04
N ILE A 73 0.85 8.97 -0.95
CA ILE A 73 2.08 8.57 -1.63
C ILE A 73 3.09 9.69 -1.46
N VAL A 74 4.28 9.32 -1.04
CA VAL A 74 5.39 10.27 -0.87
C VAL A 74 6.52 9.84 -1.78
N ASP A 75 7.02 10.76 -2.58
CA ASP A 75 8.23 10.50 -3.37
C ASP A 75 9.44 10.51 -2.46
N LEU A 76 10.29 9.51 -2.61
CA LEU A 76 11.53 9.38 -1.89
C LEU A 76 12.69 9.73 -2.82
N ALA A 77 13.69 10.41 -2.27
CA ALA A 77 14.87 10.74 -3.04
C ALA A 77 15.86 9.57 -3.00
N GLU A 78 16.34 9.16 -4.17
CA GLU A 78 17.45 8.22 -4.22
C GLU A 78 18.73 8.95 -3.84
N ILE A 79 19.56 8.31 -3.02
CA ILE A 79 20.83 8.87 -2.62
C ILE A 79 21.87 8.48 -3.66
N PRO A 80 22.50 9.45 -4.35
CA PRO A 80 23.56 9.13 -5.32
C PRO A 80 24.76 8.52 -4.60
N GLU A 81 25.36 7.56 -5.23
CA GLU A 81 26.57 6.92 -4.75
C GLU A 81 27.80 7.79 -4.98
#